data_08e7a3cc004a8beab49a6630bae6ca56
#
_entry.id   08e7a3cc004a8beab49a6630bae6ca56
#
_cell.length_a   1.000
_cell.length_b   1.000
_cell.length_c   1.000
_cell.angle_alpha   90.00
_cell.angle_beta   90.00
_cell.angle_gamma   90.00
#
_symmetry.space_group_name_H-M   'P 1'
#
loop_
_entity.id
_entity.type
_entity.pdbx_description
1 polymer ?
#
loop_
_entity_poly.entity_id
_entity_poly.type
_entity_poly.pdbx_seq_one_letter_code
_entity_poly.pdbx_strand_id
1 'polypeptide(L)'
;ADAAYFDGQSAPVEMRVGNPPMPPGYDYDAVDADVLLHGATVKNGRLTLASGANYAALILPPDDINMTPQMLECLRKLVRAGATIVGPRPQHSPSLNDYPKCDRQVKKIAGELWGKCDGINVTENSFGKGRVVWGKSLTEIFAAQNLKPDFESADANLAYTHRVDGNADIYFISNQRRQFDSAECTFRVSGKIPELWHPDTGVIEPAPVWSEADGRTTVRLDFEPAGSVFVIFRHAAGTADHVVAANATFPGVETPAQPKLEIQHAVYAAVDGAGEMDVTKKLSRLAREGQLVVAADNDTMGRDPTVNHVKELRVDYTLDGQPGHAVVPENETLSLPATAAMNPAPQWETDINADGSPVVTAWSNGRVELRTVAGKTLQADAADLPSPQEVSGEWNLSFPPNWGAPPSVTLDKLISWTDHTDAGVRYFSGTATYEKEIEISADRLANGRELWLDLGAVKNFAEVSLNGHDFGVLWKPPFRVNVTAAAKAGANKLVVKVTNLWPNRLIGDEQLPPDVEWNGKELKAWPQWLLDGKPSPTGRLTFTTWHHYTKDSPLLESGLLGPVTLRSAETITAK
;
A
#
# COMPACT_ATOMS: atom_id res chain seq x y z
N ALA A 1 19.67 0.65 -1.06
CA ALA A 1 19.63 0.10 0.30
C ALA A 1 20.82 0.62 1.13
N ASP A 2 20.65 0.69 2.45
CA ASP A 2 21.62 1.26 3.39
C ASP A 2 22.51 0.19 4.02
N ALA A 3 21.97 -1.01 4.24
CA ALA A 3 22.69 -2.14 4.81
C ALA A 3 22.53 -3.40 3.97
N ALA A 4 23.50 -4.31 4.08
CA ALA A 4 23.41 -5.67 3.61
C ALA A 4 23.20 -6.62 4.80
N TYR A 5 22.19 -7.47 4.77
CA TYR A 5 22.00 -8.55 5.74
C TYR A 5 22.57 -9.83 5.20
N PHE A 6 23.47 -10.41 5.97
CA PHE A 6 24.06 -11.69 5.63
C PHE A 6 23.14 -12.83 6.09
N ASP A 7 22.75 -13.72 5.19
CA ASP A 7 21.83 -14.82 5.50
C ASP A 7 22.45 -15.92 6.41
N GLY A 8 23.76 -15.86 6.65
CA GLY A 8 24.46 -16.87 7.44
C GLY A 8 24.97 -18.04 6.63
N GLN A 9 25.53 -19.06 7.32
CA GLN A 9 26.05 -20.29 6.74
C GLN A 9 25.54 -21.55 7.46
N SER A 10 24.63 -21.39 8.42
CA SER A 10 24.03 -22.52 9.15
C SER A 10 22.84 -23.09 8.36
N ALA A 11 22.66 -24.41 8.40
CA ALA A 11 21.54 -25.09 7.78
C ALA A 11 20.46 -25.45 8.83
N PRO A 12 19.15 -25.37 8.50
CA PRO A 12 18.63 -24.83 7.25
C PRO A 12 18.84 -23.31 7.16
N VAL A 13 19.14 -22.82 5.95
CA VAL A 13 19.17 -21.40 5.66
C VAL A 13 17.70 -20.98 5.50
N GLU A 14 17.13 -20.43 6.54
CA GLU A 14 15.84 -19.74 6.44
C GLU A 14 16.10 -18.30 6.01
N MET A 15 15.26 -17.75 5.13
CA MET A 15 15.29 -16.33 4.81
C MET A 15 14.95 -15.54 6.10
N ARG A 16 15.98 -15.08 6.79
CA ARG A 16 15.87 -14.29 8.02
C ARG A 16 15.70 -12.85 7.61
N VAL A 17 14.48 -12.48 7.30
CA VAL A 17 14.15 -11.12 6.88
C VAL A 17 14.38 -10.16 8.04
N GLY A 18 15.42 -9.31 7.89
CA GLY A 18 15.59 -8.10 8.71
C GLY A 18 15.71 -8.28 10.23
N ASN A 19 16.55 -9.21 10.71
CA ASN A 19 16.87 -9.32 12.13
C ASN A 19 18.33 -8.90 12.40
N PRO A 20 18.61 -7.86 13.20
CA PRO A 20 17.67 -6.96 13.90
C PRO A 20 16.84 -6.11 12.93
N PRO A 21 15.65 -5.64 13.33
CA PRO A 21 14.78 -4.87 12.42
C PRO A 21 15.47 -3.58 11.97
N MET A 22 15.32 -3.26 10.68
CA MET A 22 15.83 -2.01 10.12
C MET A 22 15.08 -0.82 10.73
N PRO A 23 15.76 0.26 11.13
CA PRO A 23 15.09 1.48 11.57
C PRO A 23 14.21 2.07 10.46
N PRO A 24 13.09 2.73 10.79
CA PRO A 24 12.25 3.41 9.82
C PRO A 24 13.05 4.37 8.92
N GLY A 25 12.72 4.41 7.65
CA GLY A 25 13.36 5.29 6.68
C GLY A 25 14.68 4.80 6.11
N TYR A 26 15.14 3.62 6.49
CA TYR A 26 16.31 2.94 5.90
C TYR A 26 15.87 1.65 5.22
N ASP A 27 16.65 1.21 4.24
CA ASP A 27 16.36 0.00 3.46
C ASP A 27 17.56 -0.95 3.45
N TYR A 28 17.32 -2.23 3.14
CA TYR A 28 18.34 -3.27 3.13
C TYR A 28 18.16 -4.27 1.99
N ASP A 29 19.26 -4.92 1.64
CA ASP A 29 19.27 -6.10 0.76
C ASP A 29 19.81 -7.31 1.54
N ALA A 30 19.32 -8.51 1.25
CA ALA A 30 19.90 -9.76 1.72
C ALA A 30 21.07 -10.17 0.82
N VAL A 31 22.13 -10.72 1.41
CA VAL A 31 23.31 -11.20 0.70
C VAL A 31 23.73 -12.57 1.22
N ASP A 32 24.05 -13.47 0.32
CA ASP A 32 24.55 -14.79 0.64
C ASP A 32 26.10 -14.85 0.73
N ALA A 33 26.60 -16.01 1.10
CA ALA A 33 28.02 -16.25 1.25
C ALA A 33 28.79 -16.14 -0.08
N ASP A 34 28.18 -16.58 -1.19
CA ASP A 34 28.83 -16.58 -2.50
C ASP A 34 29.09 -15.17 -3.01
N VAL A 35 28.07 -14.30 -2.88
CA VAL A 35 28.18 -12.88 -3.22
C VAL A 35 29.28 -12.18 -2.43
N LEU A 36 29.39 -12.46 -1.11
CA LEU A 36 30.42 -11.87 -0.28
C LEU A 36 31.83 -12.38 -0.62
N LEU A 37 31.97 -13.70 -0.85
CA LEU A 37 33.26 -14.32 -1.11
C LEU A 37 33.86 -13.92 -2.46
N HIS A 38 33.03 -13.75 -3.48
CA HIS A 38 33.47 -13.56 -4.87
C HIS A 38 33.23 -12.17 -5.45
N GLY A 39 32.31 -11.38 -4.86
CA GLY A 39 31.88 -10.09 -5.42
C GLY A 39 32.04 -8.87 -4.52
N ALA A 40 32.38 -9.05 -3.23
CA ALA A 40 32.40 -7.95 -2.29
C ALA A 40 33.78 -7.25 -2.22
N THR A 41 33.74 -5.94 -2.23
CA THR A 41 34.90 -5.03 -2.06
C THR A 41 34.54 -3.89 -1.13
N VAL A 42 35.47 -2.97 -0.84
CA VAL A 42 35.20 -1.76 -0.06
C VAL A 42 35.64 -0.54 -0.86
N LYS A 43 34.70 0.41 -1.02
CA LYS A 43 34.98 1.72 -1.63
C LYS A 43 34.46 2.82 -0.68
N ASN A 44 35.32 3.79 -0.37
CA ASN A 44 34.98 4.92 0.52
C ASN A 44 34.34 4.50 1.86
N GLY A 45 34.82 3.39 2.45
CA GLY A 45 34.29 2.88 3.73
C GLY A 45 32.97 2.10 3.61
N ARG A 46 32.43 1.93 2.41
CA ARG A 46 31.17 1.18 2.17
C ARG A 46 31.46 -0.17 1.54
N LEU A 47 30.74 -1.20 1.97
CA LEU A 47 30.71 -2.49 1.32
C LEU A 47 30.14 -2.31 -0.09
N THR A 48 30.84 -2.74 -1.12
CA THR A 48 30.43 -2.57 -2.51
C THR A 48 30.44 -3.92 -3.22
N LEU A 49 29.35 -4.28 -3.86
CA LEU A 49 29.20 -5.51 -4.63
C LEU A 49 29.61 -5.33 -6.10
N ALA A 50 29.78 -6.42 -6.82
CA ALA A 50 30.11 -6.41 -8.25
C ALA A 50 29.02 -5.72 -9.11
N SER A 51 27.76 -5.76 -8.67
CA SER A 51 26.64 -5.06 -9.29
C SER A 51 26.71 -3.52 -9.19
N GLY A 52 27.58 -3.00 -8.33
CA GLY A 52 27.65 -1.57 -8.01
C GLY A 52 26.85 -1.19 -6.75
N ALA A 53 26.00 -2.05 -6.23
CA ALA A 53 25.29 -1.83 -4.96
C ALA A 53 26.30 -1.62 -3.82
N ASN A 54 26.00 -0.67 -2.92
CA ASN A 54 26.91 -0.32 -1.84
C ASN A 54 26.16 -0.05 -0.53
N TYR A 55 26.74 -0.49 0.60
CA TYR A 55 26.10 -0.51 1.91
C TYR A 55 26.97 0.13 2.96
N ALA A 56 26.37 0.85 3.89
CA ALA A 56 27.03 1.46 5.03
C ALA A 56 27.47 0.44 6.09
N ALA A 57 26.78 -0.69 6.18
CA ALA A 57 27.07 -1.78 7.10
C ALA A 57 26.70 -3.14 6.51
N LEU A 58 27.43 -4.19 6.93
CA LEU A 58 27.06 -5.59 6.77
C LEU A 58 26.56 -6.10 8.12
N ILE A 59 25.32 -6.59 8.15
CA ILE A 59 24.66 -7.09 9.35
C ILE A 59 24.76 -8.60 9.37
N LEU A 60 25.30 -9.15 10.44
CA LEU A 60 25.37 -10.61 10.66
C LEU A 60 24.13 -11.06 11.41
N PRO A 61 23.66 -12.31 11.21
CA PRO A 61 22.56 -12.86 11.99
C PRO A 61 22.86 -12.81 13.49
N PRO A 62 21.97 -12.26 14.32
CA PRO A 62 22.23 -12.10 15.76
C PRO A 62 22.26 -13.43 16.51
N ASP A 63 21.57 -14.45 15.99
CA ASP A 63 21.42 -15.76 16.63
C ASP A 63 22.35 -16.82 16.04
N ASP A 64 23.13 -16.51 14.99
CA ASP A 64 24.03 -17.46 14.33
C ASP A 64 25.50 -17.10 14.62
N ILE A 65 26.11 -17.87 15.52
CA ILE A 65 27.53 -17.77 15.87
C ILE A 65 28.41 -18.70 15.04
N ASN A 66 27.88 -19.28 13.98
CA ASN A 66 28.62 -20.19 13.11
C ASN A 66 29.07 -19.49 11.83
N MET A 67 30.35 -19.68 11.49
CA MET A 67 30.91 -19.12 10.26
C MET A 67 32.14 -19.91 9.84
N THR A 68 32.29 -20.19 8.53
CA THR A 68 33.48 -20.88 8.03
C THR A 68 34.72 -19.99 8.16
N PRO A 69 35.93 -20.61 8.33
CA PRO A 69 37.21 -19.87 8.32
C PRO A 69 37.36 -19.01 7.05
N GLN A 70 36.92 -19.52 5.90
CA GLN A 70 36.98 -18.79 4.61
C GLN A 70 36.16 -17.51 4.63
N MET A 71 34.92 -17.58 5.14
CA MET A 71 34.05 -16.39 5.28
C MET A 71 34.64 -15.38 6.26
N LEU A 72 35.13 -15.82 7.41
CA LEU A 72 35.79 -14.93 8.37
C LEU A 72 37.03 -14.25 7.78
N GLU A 73 37.79 -14.95 6.95
CA GLU A 73 38.93 -14.36 6.25
C GLU A 73 38.48 -13.31 5.21
N CYS A 74 37.33 -13.52 4.55
CA CYS A 74 36.70 -12.52 3.70
C CYS A 74 36.31 -11.28 4.53
N LEU A 75 35.57 -11.46 5.62
CA LEU A 75 35.19 -10.36 6.51
C LEU A 75 36.41 -9.60 7.04
N ARG A 76 37.48 -10.31 7.41
CA ARG A 76 38.73 -9.69 7.86
C ARG A 76 39.35 -8.78 6.81
N LYS A 77 39.33 -9.19 5.54
CA LYS A 77 39.79 -8.35 4.42
C LYS A 77 38.91 -7.11 4.24
N LEU A 78 37.59 -7.30 4.28
CA LEU A 78 36.61 -6.20 4.13
C LEU A 78 36.74 -5.18 5.28
N VAL A 79 36.82 -5.63 6.54
CA VAL A 79 37.00 -4.72 7.68
C VAL A 79 38.34 -4.00 7.58
N ARG A 80 39.42 -4.73 7.25
CA ARG A 80 40.75 -4.08 7.08
C ARG A 80 40.70 -2.98 6.02
N ALA A 81 39.90 -3.16 4.95
CA ALA A 81 39.74 -2.18 3.88
C ALA A 81 38.81 -1.00 4.24
N GLY A 82 37.99 -1.12 5.30
CA GLY A 82 37.15 -0.02 5.78
C GLY A 82 35.68 -0.36 6.02
N ALA A 83 35.24 -1.60 5.83
CA ALA A 83 33.85 -1.98 6.07
C ALA A 83 33.47 -1.90 7.55
N THR A 84 32.20 -1.60 7.82
CA THR A 84 31.57 -1.76 9.13
C THR A 84 30.79 -3.07 9.14
N ILE A 85 31.09 -3.96 10.09
CA ILE A 85 30.36 -5.22 10.30
C ILE A 85 29.62 -5.11 11.63
N VAL A 86 28.36 -5.53 11.66
CA VAL A 86 27.50 -5.49 12.85
C VAL A 86 27.04 -6.90 13.19
N GLY A 87 27.31 -7.34 14.42
CA GLY A 87 26.81 -8.62 14.90
C GLY A 87 27.73 -9.37 15.85
N PRO A 88 27.30 -10.55 16.33
CA PRO A 88 27.98 -11.34 17.33
C PRO A 88 29.29 -11.95 16.81
N ARG A 89 30.16 -12.29 17.77
CA ARG A 89 31.43 -12.94 17.48
C ARG A 89 31.24 -14.42 17.15
N PRO A 90 31.63 -14.89 15.95
CA PRO A 90 31.55 -16.31 15.58
C PRO A 90 32.41 -17.20 16.47
N GLN A 91 31.91 -18.40 16.77
CA GLN A 91 32.50 -19.35 17.72
C GLN A 91 32.92 -20.66 17.06
N HIS A 92 32.19 -21.13 16.07
CA HIS A 92 32.36 -22.44 15.44
C HIS A 92 32.20 -22.36 13.92
N SER A 93 32.72 -23.37 13.24
CA SER A 93 32.46 -23.63 11.82
C SER A 93 31.17 -24.46 11.69
N PRO A 94 30.25 -24.12 10.77
CA PRO A 94 29.08 -24.94 10.49
C PRO A 94 29.44 -26.22 9.70
N SER A 95 30.69 -26.35 9.26
CA SER A 95 31.20 -27.50 8.46
C SER A 95 32.14 -28.36 9.28
N LEU A 96 32.05 -29.70 9.07
CA LEU A 96 33.00 -30.65 9.62
C LEU A 96 34.34 -30.72 8.84
N ASN A 97 34.47 -29.96 7.77
CA ASN A 97 35.70 -29.89 7.01
C ASN A 97 36.85 -29.37 7.89
N ASP A 98 37.95 -30.14 7.96
CA ASP A 98 39.11 -29.87 8.83
C ASP A 98 38.79 -29.81 10.34
N TYR A 99 37.69 -30.40 10.81
CA TYR A 99 37.39 -30.45 12.24
C TYR A 99 38.42 -31.25 13.04
N PRO A 100 38.87 -30.84 14.25
CA PRO A 100 38.50 -29.59 14.97
C PRO A 100 39.39 -28.37 14.67
N LYS A 101 40.21 -28.44 13.63
CA LYS A 101 41.14 -27.37 13.24
C LYS A 101 40.36 -26.11 12.75
N CYS A 102 39.24 -26.31 12.02
CA CYS A 102 38.38 -25.22 11.54
C CYS A 102 37.88 -24.36 12.68
N ASP A 103 37.41 -24.92 13.80
CA ASP A 103 36.94 -24.15 14.97
C ASP A 103 38.04 -23.34 15.62
N ARG A 104 39.27 -23.88 15.69
CA ARG A 104 40.41 -23.12 16.17
C ARG A 104 40.75 -21.94 15.28
N GLN A 105 40.62 -22.10 13.97
CA GLN A 105 40.81 -21.03 13.00
C GLN A 105 39.71 -19.94 13.14
N VAL A 106 38.44 -20.35 13.28
CA VAL A 106 37.33 -19.44 13.55
C VAL A 106 37.61 -18.61 14.78
N LYS A 107 37.90 -19.24 15.91
CA LYS A 107 38.17 -18.53 17.17
C LYS A 107 39.39 -17.58 17.07
N LYS A 108 40.41 -17.95 16.32
CA LYS A 108 41.59 -17.10 16.11
C LYS A 108 41.22 -15.86 15.30
N ILE A 109 40.61 -16.04 14.11
CA ILE A 109 40.28 -14.92 13.21
C ILE A 109 39.23 -14.00 13.85
N ALA A 110 38.18 -14.58 14.44
CA ALA A 110 37.18 -13.82 15.18
C ALA A 110 37.77 -13.06 16.38
N GLY A 111 38.75 -13.66 17.05
CA GLY A 111 39.51 -13.00 18.12
C GLY A 111 40.28 -11.78 17.66
N GLU A 112 40.88 -11.81 16.47
CA GLU A 112 41.55 -10.68 15.87
C GLU A 112 40.57 -9.55 15.49
N LEU A 113 39.41 -9.90 14.90
CA LEU A 113 38.43 -8.94 14.41
C LEU A 113 37.61 -8.29 15.53
N TRP A 114 37.06 -9.10 16.44
CA TRP A 114 36.22 -8.60 17.55
C TRP A 114 37.07 -8.07 18.71
N GLY A 115 38.30 -8.53 18.85
CA GLY A 115 39.17 -8.09 19.94
C GLY A 115 38.49 -8.27 21.30
N LYS A 116 38.29 -7.14 22.02
CA LYS A 116 37.56 -7.09 23.30
C LYS A 116 36.08 -6.80 23.17
N CYS A 117 35.54 -6.65 21.94
CA CYS A 117 34.14 -6.41 21.70
C CYS A 117 33.30 -7.62 22.13
N ASP A 118 32.52 -7.47 23.19
CA ASP A 118 31.70 -8.48 23.85
C ASP A 118 30.18 -8.22 23.69
N GLY A 119 29.82 -7.09 23.06
CA GLY A 119 28.45 -6.68 22.85
C GLY A 119 27.74 -6.11 24.08
N ILE A 120 28.42 -6.01 25.22
CA ILE A 120 27.88 -5.56 26.51
C ILE A 120 28.72 -4.39 27.07
N ASN A 121 29.98 -4.65 27.44
CA ASN A 121 30.87 -3.66 28.02
C ASN A 121 31.68 -2.95 26.94
N VAL A 122 32.08 -3.66 25.93
CA VAL A 122 32.80 -3.13 24.76
C VAL A 122 32.00 -3.46 23.50
N THR A 123 31.43 -2.43 22.91
CA THR A 123 30.50 -2.59 21.77
C THR A 123 31.14 -2.33 20.41
N GLU A 124 32.43 -2.03 20.35
CA GLU A 124 33.13 -1.73 19.10
C GLU A 124 34.62 -2.13 19.18
N ASN A 125 35.13 -2.64 18.05
CA ASN A 125 36.56 -2.88 17.86
C ASN A 125 37.01 -2.39 16.47
N SER A 126 38.01 -1.54 16.41
CA SER A 126 38.60 -1.07 15.15
C SER A 126 39.62 -2.08 14.64
N PHE A 127 39.60 -2.40 13.35
CA PHE A 127 40.55 -3.26 12.71
C PHE A 127 40.91 -2.76 11.31
N GLY A 128 42.14 -2.38 11.08
CA GLY A 128 42.56 -1.72 9.84
C GLY A 128 41.87 -0.35 9.67
N LYS A 129 41.16 -0.14 8.57
CA LYS A 129 40.41 1.10 8.30
C LYS A 129 38.92 0.99 8.69
N GLY A 130 38.45 -0.19 9.05
CA GLY A 130 37.06 -0.45 9.39
C GLY A 130 36.87 -0.86 10.84
N ARG A 131 35.72 -1.39 11.15
CA ARG A 131 35.33 -1.75 12.51
C ARG A 131 34.29 -2.86 12.55
N VAL A 132 34.24 -3.55 13.68
CA VAL A 132 33.17 -4.45 14.09
C VAL A 132 32.41 -3.79 15.22
N VAL A 133 31.07 -3.85 15.15
CA VAL A 133 30.14 -3.29 16.16
C VAL A 133 29.21 -4.41 16.62
N TRP A 134 29.03 -4.52 17.94
CA TRP A 134 28.10 -5.47 18.54
C TRP A 134 27.47 -4.88 19.78
N GLY A 135 26.15 -4.99 19.95
CA GLY A 135 25.42 -4.45 21.11
C GLY A 135 24.96 -2.99 20.98
N LYS A 136 25.19 -2.35 19.83
CA LYS A 136 24.57 -1.05 19.49
C LYS A 136 23.39 -1.25 18.55
N SER A 137 22.39 -0.39 18.65
CA SER A 137 21.28 -0.33 17.69
C SER A 137 21.77 0.16 16.32
N LEU A 138 21.05 -0.23 15.23
CA LEU A 138 21.36 0.26 13.88
C LEU A 138 21.21 1.79 13.79
N THR A 139 20.25 2.37 14.52
CA THR A 139 20.07 3.84 14.61
C THR A 139 21.34 4.53 15.13
N GLU A 140 21.94 4.03 16.20
CA GLU A 140 23.19 4.57 16.74
C GLU A 140 24.35 4.42 15.76
N ILE A 141 24.42 3.30 15.05
CA ILE A 141 25.48 3.02 14.07
C ILE A 141 25.37 3.96 12.87
N PHE A 142 24.17 4.16 12.33
CA PHE A 142 23.94 5.06 11.19
C PHE A 142 24.14 6.53 11.58
N ALA A 143 23.68 6.92 12.77
CA ALA A 143 23.94 8.26 13.30
C ALA A 143 25.44 8.56 13.43
N ALA A 144 26.23 7.60 13.95
CA ALA A 144 27.69 7.72 14.05
C ALA A 144 28.40 7.80 12.68
N GLN A 145 27.75 7.34 11.61
CA GLN A 145 28.22 7.47 10.23
C GLN A 145 27.67 8.71 9.52
N ASN A 146 26.89 9.55 10.20
CA ASN A 146 26.15 10.68 9.66
C ASN A 146 25.25 10.29 8.45
N LEU A 147 24.74 9.06 8.48
CA LEU A 147 23.82 8.55 7.48
C LEU A 147 22.38 8.90 7.90
N LYS A 148 21.77 9.84 7.18
CA LYS A 148 20.35 10.21 7.38
C LYS A 148 19.43 9.16 6.79
N PRO A 149 18.17 9.04 7.25
CA PRO A 149 17.17 8.21 6.59
C PRO A 149 17.06 8.53 5.09
N ASP A 150 16.86 7.50 4.30
CA ASP A 150 16.68 7.60 2.85
C ASP A 150 15.32 8.22 2.49
N PHE A 151 14.31 7.86 3.28
CA PHE A 151 12.95 8.38 3.18
C PHE A 151 12.38 8.61 4.58
N GLU A 152 11.72 9.74 4.79
CA GLU A 152 10.97 10.03 6.01
C GLU A 152 9.61 10.62 5.67
N SER A 153 8.59 10.18 6.38
CA SER A 153 7.27 10.79 6.40
C SER A 153 6.77 10.82 7.84
N ALA A 154 6.03 11.85 8.20
CA ALA A 154 5.32 11.89 9.48
C ALA A 154 4.24 10.80 9.57
N ASP A 155 3.76 10.34 8.43
CA ASP A 155 2.82 9.24 8.31
C ASP A 155 3.54 7.89 8.20
N ALA A 156 3.28 7.01 9.18
CA ALA A 156 3.87 5.67 9.23
C ALA A 156 3.20 4.66 8.25
N ASN A 157 2.15 5.05 7.55
CA ASN A 157 1.42 4.16 6.63
C ASN A 157 1.84 4.32 5.16
N LEU A 158 2.96 4.95 4.90
CA LEU A 158 3.58 4.97 3.58
C LEU A 158 4.66 3.90 3.50
N ALA A 159 4.62 3.09 2.44
CA ALA A 159 5.71 2.21 2.06
C ALA A 159 6.49 2.81 0.88
N TYR A 160 7.80 2.56 0.83
CA TYR A 160 8.63 3.05 -0.26
C TYR A 160 9.63 2.01 -0.74
N THR A 161 10.09 2.18 -1.96
CA THR A 161 11.32 1.57 -2.47
C THR A 161 12.15 2.62 -3.20
N HIS A 162 13.48 2.50 -3.16
CA HIS A 162 14.40 3.41 -3.84
C HIS A 162 15.32 2.65 -4.80
N ARG A 163 15.45 3.15 -6.01
CA ARG A 163 16.40 2.67 -7.03
C ARG A 163 17.19 3.85 -7.60
N VAL A 164 18.41 3.57 -8.02
CA VAL A 164 19.27 4.55 -8.69
C VAL A 164 19.59 4.03 -10.09
N ASP A 165 19.36 4.84 -11.11
CA ASP A 165 19.74 4.55 -12.48
C ASP A 165 20.53 5.74 -13.05
N GLY A 166 21.83 5.51 -13.25
CA GLY A 166 22.76 6.57 -13.66
C GLY A 166 22.75 7.74 -12.68
N ASN A 167 22.17 8.88 -13.11
CA ASN A 167 22.02 10.08 -12.29
C ASN A 167 20.61 10.24 -11.69
N ALA A 168 19.70 9.35 -11.99
CA ALA A 168 18.33 9.43 -11.50
C ALA A 168 18.16 8.67 -10.18
N ASP A 169 17.55 9.32 -9.19
CA ASP A 169 17.00 8.68 -7.99
C ASP A 169 15.51 8.45 -8.24
N ILE A 170 15.05 7.22 -8.04
CA ILE A 170 13.71 6.74 -8.36
C ILE A 170 13.08 6.18 -7.10
N TYR A 171 12.17 6.91 -6.51
CA TYR A 171 11.37 6.45 -5.36
C TYR A 171 9.99 6.05 -5.84
N PHE A 172 9.53 4.87 -5.45
CA PHE A 172 8.13 4.47 -5.55
C PHE A 172 7.53 4.50 -4.15
N ILE A 173 6.44 5.25 -3.98
CA ILE A 173 5.79 5.45 -2.69
C ILE A 173 4.34 5.03 -2.81
N SER A 174 3.86 4.30 -1.83
CA SER A 174 2.48 3.81 -1.83
C SER A 174 1.80 4.05 -0.49
N ASN A 175 0.58 4.57 -0.57
CA ASN A 175 -0.33 4.71 0.56
C ASN A 175 -0.88 3.33 0.94
N GLN A 176 -0.58 2.87 2.15
CA GLN A 176 -1.04 1.58 2.66
C GLN A 176 -2.47 1.64 3.23
N ARG A 177 -3.09 2.82 3.22
CA ARG A 177 -4.47 3.06 3.66
C ARG A 177 -5.43 3.15 2.49
N ARG A 178 -6.67 2.71 2.70
CA ARG A 178 -7.77 2.84 1.73
C ARG A 178 -8.54 4.14 1.94
N GLN A 179 -7.83 5.26 2.13
CA GLN A 179 -8.38 6.59 2.30
C GLN A 179 -7.47 7.63 1.66
N PHE A 180 -8.00 8.83 1.39
CA PHE A 180 -7.18 9.95 0.98
C PHE A 180 -6.19 10.33 2.08
N ASP A 181 -4.99 10.69 1.69
CA ASP A 181 -3.93 11.05 2.60
C ASP A 181 -3.04 12.13 2.01
N SER A 182 -2.50 12.99 2.85
CA SER A 182 -1.55 14.04 2.47
C SER A 182 -0.34 13.95 3.39
N ALA A 183 0.86 13.92 2.83
CA ALA A 183 2.06 13.77 3.63
C ALA A 183 3.22 14.65 3.11
N GLU A 184 3.99 15.19 4.04
CA GLU A 184 5.30 15.77 3.77
C GLU A 184 6.34 14.64 3.75
N CYS A 185 6.85 14.33 2.56
CA CYS A 185 7.78 13.24 2.32
C CYS A 185 9.19 13.79 2.09
N THR A 186 10.15 13.41 2.93
CA THR A 186 11.54 13.88 2.87
C THR A 186 12.46 12.80 2.31
N PHE A 187 13.20 13.13 1.27
CA PHE A 187 14.08 12.25 0.51
C PHE A 187 15.54 12.62 0.73
N ARG A 188 16.43 11.65 0.80
CA ARG A 188 17.89 11.85 0.89
C ARG A 188 18.50 12.21 -0.47
N VAL A 189 17.89 13.15 -1.15
CA VAL A 189 18.30 13.73 -2.43
C VAL A 189 18.32 15.25 -2.28
N SER A 190 19.26 15.92 -2.93
CA SER A 190 19.33 17.39 -2.98
C SER A 190 19.85 17.86 -4.33
N GLY A 191 19.59 19.14 -4.66
CA GLY A 191 20.04 19.76 -5.89
C GLY A 191 19.35 19.24 -7.16
N LYS A 192 18.19 18.56 -7.03
CA LYS A 192 17.40 18.05 -8.14
C LYS A 192 15.93 18.41 -7.99
N ILE A 193 15.27 18.65 -9.12
CA ILE A 193 13.82 18.90 -9.15
C ILE A 193 13.08 17.57 -9.00
N PRO A 194 12.10 17.45 -8.09
CA PRO A 194 11.22 16.28 -8.01
C PRO A 194 10.18 16.31 -9.13
N GLU A 195 10.01 15.17 -9.81
CA GLU A 195 8.92 14.91 -10.76
C GLU A 195 8.01 13.84 -10.18
N LEU A 196 6.70 13.98 -10.39
CA LEU A 196 5.69 12.99 -10.03
C LEU A 196 5.30 12.20 -11.28
N TRP A 197 5.43 10.88 -11.21
CA TRP A 197 5.01 9.99 -12.28
C TRP A 197 3.89 9.09 -11.76
N HIS A 198 2.71 9.25 -12.33
CA HIS A 198 1.50 8.54 -11.92
C HIS A 198 1.38 7.20 -12.68
N PRO A 199 1.55 6.05 -11.99
CA PRO A 199 1.64 4.75 -12.68
C PRO A 199 0.31 4.28 -13.29
N ASP A 200 -0.81 4.79 -12.80
CA ASP A 200 -2.16 4.43 -13.25
C ASP A 200 -2.65 5.25 -14.44
N THR A 201 -2.17 6.47 -14.62
CA THR A 201 -2.55 7.37 -15.72
C THR A 201 -1.44 7.56 -16.75
N GLY A 202 -0.18 7.31 -16.37
CA GLY A 202 1.01 7.60 -17.18
C GLY A 202 1.35 9.09 -17.25
N VAL A 203 0.69 9.95 -16.47
CA VAL A 203 0.99 11.38 -16.39
C VAL A 203 2.33 11.58 -15.70
N ILE A 204 3.11 12.52 -16.25
CA ILE A 204 4.41 12.96 -15.72
C ILE A 204 4.34 14.47 -15.56
N GLU A 205 4.59 14.96 -14.34
CA GLU A 205 4.51 16.37 -14.00
C GLU A 205 5.59 16.78 -12.99
N PRO A 206 6.01 18.05 -12.92
CA PRO A 206 6.84 18.55 -11.83
C PRO A 206 6.06 18.49 -10.50
N ALA A 207 6.73 18.17 -9.39
CA ALA A 207 6.10 18.28 -8.09
C ALA A 207 5.74 19.76 -7.81
N PRO A 208 4.47 20.06 -7.50
CA PRO A 208 4.02 21.46 -7.39
C PRO A 208 4.52 22.14 -6.11
N VAL A 209 4.73 21.39 -5.02
CA VAL A 209 5.16 21.92 -3.72
C VAL A 209 6.32 21.11 -3.18
N TRP A 210 7.50 21.75 -3.09
CA TRP A 210 8.70 21.10 -2.55
C TRP A 210 9.70 22.10 -2.00
N SER A 211 10.57 21.64 -1.10
CA SER A 211 11.62 22.47 -0.49
C SER A 211 12.89 21.67 -0.24
N GLU A 212 14.02 22.35 -0.12
CA GLU A 212 15.30 21.74 0.24
C GLU A 212 15.82 22.28 1.58
N ALA A 213 16.24 21.38 2.44
CA ALA A 213 16.92 21.71 3.69
C ALA A 213 17.87 20.59 4.09
N ASP A 214 19.03 20.95 4.66
CA ASP A 214 19.99 19.99 5.21
C ASP A 214 20.44 18.89 4.25
N GLY A 215 20.53 19.19 2.95
CA GLY A 215 20.92 18.24 1.89
C GLY A 215 19.85 17.19 1.59
N ARG A 216 18.59 17.47 1.88
CA ARG A 216 17.43 16.64 1.57
C ARG A 216 16.32 17.47 0.93
N THR A 217 15.48 16.83 0.15
CA THR A 217 14.31 17.43 -0.48
C THR A 217 13.04 16.92 0.20
N THR A 218 12.16 17.84 0.59
CA THR A 218 10.82 17.52 1.11
C THR A 218 9.80 17.87 0.03
N VAL A 219 8.91 16.93 -0.27
CA VAL A 219 7.83 17.05 -1.27
C VAL A 219 6.51 16.79 -0.57
N ARG A 220 5.53 17.66 -0.77
CA ARG A 220 4.15 17.37 -0.38
C ARG A 220 3.53 16.44 -1.41
N LEU A 221 3.03 15.30 -0.94
CA LEU A 221 2.35 14.29 -1.74
C LEU A 221 0.93 14.09 -1.26
N ASP A 222 -0.01 14.15 -2.18
CA ASP A 222 -1.41 13.86 -1.94
C ASP A 222 -1.74 12.50 -2.56
N PHE A 223 -2.26 11.57 -1.75
CA PHE A 223 -2.52 10.19 -2.14
C PHE A 223 -4.01 9.89 -2.19
N GLU A 224 -4.44 9.26 -3.25
CA GLU A 224 -5.71 8.56 -3.32
C GLU A 224 -5.73 7.31 -2.42
N PRO A 225 -6.92 6.75 -2.10
CA PRO A 225 -7.05 5.49 -1.39
C PRO A 225 -6.24 4.36 -2.03
N ALA A 226 -5.29 3.76 -1.29
CA ALA A 226 -4.33 2.77 -1.78
C ALA A 226 -3.55 3.23 -3.03
N GLY A 227 -3.42 4.53 -3.23
CA GLY A 227 -2.71 5.15 -4.35
C GLY A 227 -1.20 5.05 -4.23
N SER A 228 -0.52 5.26 -5.35
CA SER A 228 0.95 5.26 -5.39
C SER A 228 1.46 6.26 -6.42
N VAL A 229 2.69 6.71 -6.22
CA VAL A 229 3.37 7.64 -7.11
C VAL A 229 4.86 7.33 -7.16
N PHE A 230 5.48 7.54 -8.33
CA PHE A 230 6.92 7.63 -8.41
C PHE A 230 7.34 9.08 -8.19
N VAL A 231 8.34 9.30 -7.32
CA VAL A 231 9.03 10.58 -7.20
C VAL A 231 10.42 10.41 -7.80
N ILE A 232 10.65 11.13 -8.90
CA ILE A 232 11.87 10.98 -9.71
C ILE A 232 12.71 12.25 -9.60
N PHE A 233 14.00 12.08 -9.28
CA PHE A 233 14.98 13.14 -9.21
C PHE A 233 16.06 12.92 -10.28
N ARG A 234 15.92 13.53 -11.46
CA ARG A 234 16.85 13.33 -12.59
C ARG A 234 17.41 14.63 -13.17
N HIS A 235 16.72 15.74 -12.96
CA HIS A 235 17.12 17.04 -13.47
C HIS A 235 17.66 17.92 -12.35
N ALA A 236 18.76 18.64 -12.62
CA ALA A 236 19.33 19.56 -11.64
C ALA A 236 18.34 20.68 -11.29
N ALA A 237 18.24 21.01 -10.02
CA ALA A 237 17.49 22.17 -9.56
C ALA A 237 18.18 23.43 -10.05
N GLY A 238 17.41 24.30 -10.72
CA GLY A 238 17.85 25.65 -11.09
C GLY A 238 17.64 26.63 -9.94
N THR A 239 17.81 27.93 -10.25
CA THR A 239 17.52 29.03 -9.32
C THR A 239 16.10 29.60 -9.52
N ALA A 240 15.23 28.90 -10.25
CA ALA A 240 13.86 29.34 -10.51
C ALA A 240 13.04 29.37 -9.22
N ASP A 241 12.21 30.42 -9.10
CA ASP A 241 11.25 30.53 -8.00
C ASP A 241 10.22 29.39 -8.10
N HIS A 242 9.91 28.73 -6.99
CA HIS A 242 8.95 27.63 -6.93
C HIS A 242 8.23 27.62 -5.58
N VAL A 243 7.11 26.90 -5.50
CA VAL A 243 6.29 26.82 -4.28
C VAL A 243 6.94 25.89 -3.26
N VAL A 244 7.07 26.37 -2.03
CA VAL A 244 7.66 25.62 -0.91
C VAL A 244 6.63 25.28 0.18
N ALA A 245 5.46 25.93 0.19
CA ALA A 245 4.38 25.64 1.12
C ALA A 245 3.03 26.03 0.52
N ALA A 246 2.01 25.25 0.84
CA ALA A 246 0.63 25.51 0.47
C ALA A 246 -0.28 25.36 1.68
N ASN A 247 -1.14 26.35 1.91
CA ASN A 247 -2.12 26.37 2.99
C ASN A 247 -3.49 26.72 2.42
N ALA A 248 -4.53 26.08 2.92
CA ALA A 248 -5.88 26.29 2.43
C ALA A 248 -6.86 26.61 3.57
N THR A 249 -7.84 27.44 3.26
CA THR A 249 -8.94 27.80 4.16
C THR A 249 -10.26 27.62 3.43
N PHE A 250 -11.07 26.66 3.86
CA PHE A 250 -12.39 26.37 3.31
C PHE A 250 -13.44 26.60 4.40
N PRO A 251 -14.21 27.72 4.35
CA PRO A 251 -15.26 27.98 5.32
C PRO A 251 -16.35 26.91 5.26
N GLY A 252 -16.77 26.41 6.43
CA GLY A 252 -17.86 25.45 6.55
C GLY A 252 -17.51 24.00 6.21
N VAL A 253 -16.26 23.69 5.89
CA VAL A 253 -15.77 22.33 5.82
C VAL A 253 -15.25 21.94 7.21
N GLU A 254 -16.11 21.29 8.01
CA GLU A 254 -15.66 20.68 9.25
C GLU A 254 -14.81 19.46 8.89
N THR A 255 -13.57 19.42 9.34
CA THR A 255 -12.80 18.18 9.35
C THR A 255 -13.55 17.20 10.25
N PRO A 256 -14.00 16.03 9.77
CA PRO A 256 -14.67 15.07 10.63
C PRO A 256 -13.79 14.80 11.84
N ALA A 257 -14.36 14.86 13.05
CA ALA A 257 -13.64 14.48 14.24
C ALA A 257 -13.15 13.04 14.07
N GLN A 258 -11.86 12.83 14.24
CA GLN A 258 -11.29 11.49 14.14
C GLN A 258 -11.91 10.62 15.23
N PRO A 259 -12.43 9.43 14.88
CA PRO A 259 -13.03 8.55 15.86
C PRO A 259 -11.94 8.10 16.85
N LYS A 260 -12.29 7.97 18.09
CA LYS A 260 -11.38 7.46 19.13
C LYS A 260 -11.46 5.96 19.21
N LEU A 261 -10.59 5.26 18.47
CA LEU A 261 -10.46 3.81 18.52
C LEU A 261 -9.42 3.39 19.57
N GLU A 262 -9.84 2.52 20.50
CA GLU A 262 -8.94 1.91 21.50
C GLU A 262 -9.10 0.40 21.45
N ILE A 263 -8.01 -0.34 21.20
CA ILE A 263 -8.01 -1.80 21.23
C ILE A 263 -7.87 -2.25 22.69
N GLN A 264 -8.90 -2.92 23.20
CA GLN A 264 -8.98 -3.38 24.59
C GLN A 264 -8.32 -4.75 24.74
N HIS A 265 -8.65 -5.69 23.84
CA HIS A 265 -8.08 -7.02 23.82
C HIS A 265 -8.12 -7.58 22.40
N ALA A 266 -7.06 -8.30 21.99
CA ALA A 266 -7.03 -8.94 20.69
C ALA A 266 -6.24 -10.24 20.74
N VAL A 267 -6.80 -11.30 20.16
CA VAL A 267 -6.17 -12.62 20.05
C VAL A 267 -6.24 -13.13 18.60
N TYR A 268 -5.14 -13.69 18.13
CA TYR A 268 -5.11 -14.49 16.92
C TYR A 268 -5.09 -15.96 17.33
N ALA A 269 -6.17 -16.69 17.07
CA ALA A 269 -6.46 -17.96 17.68
C ALA A 269 -6.92 -19.01 16.67
N ALA A 270 -6.59 -20.27 16.93
CA ALA A 270 -7.18 -21.39 16.19
C ALA A 270 -8.69 -21.50 16.49
N VAL A 271 -9.49 -21.66 15.44
CA VAL A 271 -10.97 -21.76 15.55
C VAL A 271 -11.39 -22.97 16.39
N ASP A 272 -10.62 -24.05 16.37
CA ASP A 272 -10.84 -25.28 17.13
C ASP A 272 -10.25 -25.26 18.55
N GLY A 273 -9.67 -24.14 18.97
CA GLY A 273 -9.11 -23.98 20.32
C GLY A 273 -7.73 -24.60 20.53
N ALA A 274 -7.03 -25.02 19.47
CA ALA A 274 -5.71 -25.65 19.55
C ALA A 274 -4.61 -24.74 20.12
N GLY A 275 -4.78 -23.41 20.04
CA GLY A 275 -3.88 -22.43 20.61
C GLY A 275 -4.22 -21.01 20.17
N GLU A 276 -3.61 -20.04 20.86
CA GLU A 276 -3.85 -18.61 20.61
C GLU A 276 -2.61 -17.77 20.90
N MET A 277 -2.60 -16.56 20.40
CA MET A 277 -1.56 -15.55 20.61
C MET A 277 -2.20 -14.19 20.88
N ASP A 278 -1.84 -13.55 22.00
CA ASP A 278 -2.22 -12.17 22.30
C ASP A 278 -1.49 -11.22 21.32
N VAL A 279 -2.27 -10.46 20.57
CA VAL A 279 -1.81 -9.45 19.61
C VAL A 279 -2.27 -8.04 19.99
N THR A 280 -2.83 -7.84 21.20
CA THR A 280 -3.39 -6.57 21.68
C THR A 280 -2.40 -5.41 21.51
N LYS A 281 -1.18 -5.55 22.01
CA LYS A 281 -0.15 -4.50 21.92
C LYS A 281 0.27 -4.20 20.48
N LYS A 282 0.24 -5.22 19.62
CA LYS A 282 0.58 -5.06 18.20
C LYS A 282 -0.50 -4.27 17.49
N LEU A 283 -1.76 -4.65 17.63
CA LEU A 283 -2.89 -3.95 17.01
C LEU A 283 -3.03 -2.52 17.54
N SER A 284 -2.83 -2.30 18.85
CA SER A 284 -2.83 -0.95 19.42
C SER A 284 -1.76 -0.03 18.83
N ARG A 285 -0.62 -0.58 18.40
CA ARG A 285 0.43 0.19 17.71
C ARG A 285 0.11 0.43 16.23
N LEU A 286 -0.62 -0.47 15.60
CA LEU A 286 -1.05 -0.35 14.22
C LEU A 286 -2.28 0.55 14.07
N ALA A 287 -3.09 0.68 15.14
CA ALA A 287 -4.20 1.64 15.17
C ALA A 287 -3.65 3.07 15.11
N ARG A 288 -4.08 3.83 14.10
CA ARG A 288 -3.66 5.22 13.85
C ARG A 288 -4.88 6.05 13.54
N GLU A 289 -4.89 7.29 14.04
CA GLU A 289 -5.93 8.28 13.72
C GLU A 289 -7.37 7.74 13.87
N GLY A 290 -7.58 6.91 14.90
CA GLY A 290 -8.88 6.29 15.17
C GLY A 290 -9.27 5.17 14.22
N GLN A 291 -8.33 4.62 13.45
CA GLN A 291 -8.56 3.53 12.50
C GLN A 291 -7.57 2.39 12.68
N LEU A 292 -8.00 1.19 12.33
CA LEU A 292 -7.16 -0.01 12.23
C LEU A 292 -7.56 -0.78 10.98
N VAL A 293 -6.61 -0.96 10.05
CA VAL A 293 -6.76 -1.85 8.90
C VAL A 293 -5.62 -2.86 8.95
N VAL A 294 -5.94 -4.14 9.09
CA VAL A 294 -4.91 -5.17 9.30
C VAL A 294 -5.37 -6.52 8.74
N ALA A 295 -4.46 -7.22 8.03
CA ALA A 295 -4.72 -8.58 7.58
C ALA A 295 -4.62 -9.56 8.77
N ALA A 296 -5.54 -10.49 8.86
CA ALA A 296 -5.56 -11.55 9.87
C ALA A 296 -4.74 -12.76 9.38
N ASP A 297 -3.43 -12.58 9.18
CA ASP A 297 -2.51 -13.62 8.71
C ASP A 297 -1.30 -13.80 9.64
N ASN A 298 -0.58 -14.91 9.45
CA ASN A 298 0.56 -15.27 10.30
C ASN A 298 1.70 -14.24 10.24
N ASP A 299 1.96 -13.65 9.08
CA ASP A 299 3.03 -12.68 8.86
C ASP A 299 2.69 -11.36 9.54
N THR A 300 1.48 -10.86 9.31
CA THR A 300 0.98 -9.63 9.92
C THR A 300 0.86 -9.78 11.44
N MET A 301 0.38 -10.92 11.94
CA MET A 301 0.28 -11.20 13.38
C MET A 301 1.67 -11.49 13.99
N GLY A 302 2.66 -11.90 13.21
CA GLY A 302 4.07 -12.06 13.59
C GLY A 302 4.56 -13.48 13.71
N ARG A 303 3.68 -14.45 13.80
CA ARG A 303 3.96 -15.90 13.73
C ARG A 303 2.67 -16.69 13.63
N ASP A 304 2.79 -17.96 13.23
CA ASP A 304 1.72 -18.94 13.36
C ASP A 304 1.60 -19.43 14.81
N PRO A 305 0.47 -19.21 15.51
CA PRO A 305 0.26 -19.73 16.87
C PRO A 305 0.06 -21.25 16.90
N THR A 306 -0.44 -21.85 15.80
CA THR A 306 -0.80 -23.27 15.68
C THR A 306 -0.72 -23.75 14.25
N VAL A 307 0.35 -24.45 13.91
CA VAL A 307 0.60 -24.98 12.55
C VAL A 307 -0.48 -25.96 12.13
N ASN A 308 -0.98 -25.82 10.88
CA ASN A 308 -2.03 -26.65 10.27
C ASN A 308 -3.45 -26.51 10.90
N HIS A 309 -3.72 -25.44 11.66
CA HIS A 309 -5.05 -25.10 12.13
C HIS A 309 -5.53 -23.81 11.47
N VAL A 310 -6.82 -23.73 11.15
CA VAL A 310 -7.46 -22.50 10.69
C VAL A 310 -7.59 -21.52 11.84
N LYS A 311 -7.20 -20.28 11.65
CA LYS A 311 -7.21 -19.23 12.67
C LYS A 311 -8.24 -18.15 12.38
N GLU A 312 -8.52 -17.36 13.38
CA GLU A 312 -9.29 -16.13 13.27
C GLU A 312 -8.69 -15.07 14.19
N LEU A 313 -8.88 -13.81 13.82
CA LEU A 313 -8.53 -12.65 14.64
C LEU A 313 -9.78 -12.17 15.37
N ARG A 314 -9.77 -12.20 16.72
CA ARG A 314 -10.82 -11.68 17.59
C ARG A 314 -10.33 -10.38 18.21
N VAL A 315 -11.14 -9.32 18.14
CA VAL A 315 -10.76 -8.00 18.67
C VAL A 315 -11.91 -7.39 19.44
N ASP A 316 -11.66 -7.09 20.72
CA ASP A 316 -12.51 -6.25 21.55
C ASP A 316 -11.94 -4.82 21.53
N TYR A 317 -12.77 -3.83 21.25
CA TYR A 317 -12.36 -2.45 21.11
C TYR A 317 -13.40 -1.48 21.65
N THR A 318 -13.02 -0.24 21.85
CA THR A 318 -13.98 0.86 22.00
C THR A 318 -13.83 1.85 20.86
N LEU A 319 -14.96 2.33 20.34
CA LEU A 319 -15.04 3.38 19.34
C LEU A 319 -15.85 4.54 19.92
N ASP A 320 -15.22 5.70 20.10
CA ASP A 320 -15.84 6.86 20.78
C ASP A 320 -16.43 6.50 22.16
N GLY A 321 -15.74 5.59 22.86
CA GLY A 321 -16.16 5.08 24.17
C GLY A 321 -17.24 4.00 24.13
N GLN A 322 -17.78 3.64 22.95
CA GLN A 322 -18.74 2.54 22.80
C GLN A 322 -18.00 1.22 22.57
N PRO A 323 -18.33 0.14 23.31
CA PRO A 323 -17.68 -1.14 23.11
C PRO A 323 -18.09 -1.79 21.79
N GLY A 324 -17.14 -2.42 21.13
CA GLY A 324 -17.33 -3.21 19.92
C GLY A 324 -16.54 -4.51 19.98
N HIS A 325 -16.96 -5.49 19.19
CA HIS A 325 -16.30 -6.77 19.00
C HIS A 325 -16.24 -7.11 17.51
N ALA A 326 -15.10 -7.58 17.03
CA ALA A 326 -14.91 -8.03 15.66
C ALA A 326 -14.23 -9.40 15.63
N VAL A 327 -14.67 -10.26 14.71
CA VAL A 327 -14.05 -11.55 14.41
C VAL A 327 -13.78 -11.59 12.90
N VAL A 328 -12.54 -11.89 12.53
CA VAL A 328 -12.10 -11.92 11.13
C VAL A 328 -11.39 -13.24 10.87
N PRO A 329 -11.85 -14.03 9.88
CA PRO A 329 -11.18 -15.25 9.46
C PRO A 329 -9.74 -15.03 9.01
N GLU A 330 -8.93 -16.09 9.12
CA GLU A 330 -7.55 -16.10 8.60
C GLU A 330 -7.50 -15.69 7.12
N ASN A 331 -6.54 -14.86 6.77
CA ASN A 331 -6.31 -14.25 5.46
C ASN A 331 -7.34 -13.21 5.02
N GLU A 332 -8.26 -12.81 5.91
CA GLU A 332 -9.14 -11.67 5.67
C GLU A 332 -8.62 -10.39 6.33
N THR A 333 -9.19 -9.26 5.99
CA THR A 333 -8.76 -7.95 6.51
C THR A 333 -9.77 -7.40 7.51
N LEU A 334 -9.30 -7.13 8.72
CA LEU A 334 -10.04 -6.34 9.71
C LEU A 334 -9.95 -4.85 9.34
N SER A 335 -11.11 -4.18 9.30
CA SER A 335 -11.20 -2.71 9.23
C SER A 335 -12.02 -2.20 10.41
N LEU A 336 -11.46 -1.33 11.21
CA LEU A 336 -12.14 -0.65 12.31
C LEU A 336 -11.97 0.87 12.20
N PRO A 337 -13.07 1.66 12.30
CA PRO A 337 -14.45 1.17 12.28
C PRO A 337 -14.78 0.45 10.96
N ALA A 338 -15.77 -0.44 10.97
CA ALA A 338 -16.18 -1.22 9.80
C ALA A 338 -16.61 -0.33 8.61
N THR A 339 -17.19 0.81 8.92
CA THR A 339 -17.35 1.96 8.03
C THR A 339 -16.37 3.04 8.48
N ALA A 340 -15.07 2.83 8.26
CA ALA A 340 -14.13 3.94 8.39
C ALA A 340 -14.67 5.05 7.49
N ALA A 341 -15.02 6.18 8.08
CA ALA A 341 -15.24 7.39 7.32
C ALA A 341 -13.92 7.60 6.58
N MET A 342 -13.88 7.25 5.29
CA MET A 342 -12.72 7.53 4.47
C MET A 342 -12.47 9.03 4.62
N ASN A 343 -11.23 9.42 4.85
CA ASN A 343 -10.91 10.84 4.81
C ASN A 343 -11.57 11.40 3.53
N PRO A 344 -12.33 12.47 3.65
CA PRO A 344 -13.04 13.01 2.50
C PRO A 344 -12.02 13.31 1.39
N ALA A 345 -12.46 13.22 0.15
CA ALA A 345 -11.66 13.65 -0.99
C ALA A 345 -11.15 15.08 -0.74
N PRO A 346 -9.90 15.40 -1.14
CA PRO A 346 -9.35 16.73 -0.96
C PRO A 346 -10.28 17.77 -1.56
N GLN A 347 -10.36 18.93 -0.93
CA GLN A 347 -11.17 20.05 -1.40
C GLN A 347 -10.43 20.91 -2.42
N TRP A 348 -9.14 20.65 -2.59
CA TRP A 348 -8.25 21.33 -3.53
C TRP A 348 -7.04 20.47 -3.82
N GLU A 349 -6.42 20.70 -4.97
CA GLU A 349 -5.14 20.13 -5.39
C GLU A 349 -4.28 21.26 -5.99
N THR A 350 -2.96 21.11 -5.92
CA THR A 350 -2.01 22.02 -6.58
C THR A 350 -1.34 21.32 -7.75
N ASP A 351 -1.06 22.09 -8.79
CA ASP A 351 -0.34 21.62 -9.97
C ASP A 351 0.50 22.75 -10.58
N ILE A 352 1.29 22.44 -11.58
CA ILE A 352 2.07 23.39 -12.37
C ILE A 352 1.56 23.35 -13.81
N ASN A 353 1.05 24.45 -14.32
CA ASN A 353 0.60 24.49 -15.70
C ASN A 353 1.78 24.49 -16.72
N ALA A 354 1.48 24.42 -18.01
CA ALA A 354 2.47 24.30 -19.08
C ALA A 354 3.45 25.50 -19.18
N ASP A 355 3.12 26.66 -18.65
CA ASP A 355 4.00 27.82 -18.62
C ASP A 355 4.84 27.93 -17.32
N GLY A 356 4.69 26.96 -16.42
CA GLY A 356 5.41 26.89 -15.15
C GLY A 356 4.73 27.65 -14.01
N SER A 357 3.54 28.20 -14.21
CA SER A 357 2.80 28.89 -13.15
C SER A 357 2.06 27.91 -12.25
N PRO A 358 2.06 28.10 -10.92
CA PRO A 358 1.29 27.26 -10.01
C PRO A 358 -0.21 27.49 -10.20
N VAL A 359 -0.97 26.41 -10.26
CA VAL A 359 -2.43 26.39 -10.35
C VAL A 359 -3.02 25.63 -9.20
N VAL A 360 -4.25 25.97 -8.84
CA VAL A 360 -5.04 25.28 -7.83
C VAL A 360 -6.35 24.84 -8.47
N THR A 361 -6.65 23.55 -8.40
CA THR A 361 -7.97 23.01 -8.70
C THR A 361 -8.75 22.90 -7.40
N ALA A 362 -9.85 23.65 -7.30
CA ALA A 362 -10.70 23.69 -6.11
C ALA A 362 -12.07 23.06 -6.39
N TRP A 363 -12.54 22.19 -5.48
CA TRP A 363 -13.88 21.57 -5.49
C TRP A 363 -14.84 22.19 -4.47
N SER A 364 -14.39 23.18 -3.70
CA SER A 364 -15.18 23.91 -2.72
C SER A 364 -14.78 25.38 -2.69
N ASN A 365 -15.71 26.22 -2.30
CA ASN A 365 -15.45 27.66 -2.13
C ASN A 365 -14.43 27.87 -1.00
N GLY A 366 -13.36 28.58 -1.28
CA GLY A 366 -12.29 28.81 -0.32
C GLY A 366 -11.09 29.50 -0.93
N ARG A 367 -10.03 29.63 -0.12
CA ARG A 367 -8.78 30.26 -0.50
C ARG A 367 -7.62 29.31 -0.28
N VAL A 368 -6.69 29.26 -1.24
CA VAL A 368 -5.40 28.61 -1.12
C VAL A 368 -4.29 29.66 -1.22
N GLU A 369 -3.38 29.64 -0.27
CA GLU A 369 -2.19 30.50 -0.24
C GLU A 369 -0.95 29.63 -0.49
N LEU A 370 -0.16 30.02 -1.50
CA LEU A 370 1.07 29.36 -1.90
C LEU A 370 2.24 30.29 -1.58
N ARG A 371 3.22 29.79 -0.83
CA ARG A 371 4.43 30.55 -0.53
C ARG A 371 5.59 30.02 -1.37
N THR A 372 6.33 30.94 -2.03
CA THR A 372 7.48 30.58 -2.86
C THR A 372 8.80 30.67 -2.09
N VAL A 373 9.87 30.07 -2.65
CA VAL A 373 11.23 30.14 -2.08
C VAL A 373 11.76 31.56 -2.03
N ALA A 374 11.33 32.43 -2.96
CA ALA A 374 11.65 33.87 -2.94
C ALA A 374 10.85 34.66 -1.89
N GLY A 375 9.99 34.01 -1.10
CA GLY A 375 9.19 34.64 -0.05
C GLY A 375 7.93 35.33 -0.54
N LYS A 376 7.51 35.15 -1.79
CA LYS A 376 6.23 35.66 -2.30
C LYS A 376 5.10 34.79 -1.77
N THR A 377 3.94 35.42 -1.56
CA THR A 377 2.67 34.74 -1.28
C THR A 377 1.78 34.93 -2.51
N LEU A 378 1.39 33.82 -3.11
CA LEU A 378 0.41 33.78 -4.21
C LEU A 378 -0.92 33.25 -3.65
N GLN A 379 -2.03 33.70 -4.22
CA GLN A 379 -3.37 33.33 -3.77
C GLN A 379 -4.22 32.80 -4.92
N ALA A 380 -5.04 31.80 -4.63
CA ALA A 380 -6.10 31.31 -5.50
C ALA A 380 -7.41 31.30 -4.70
N ASP A 381 -8.39 32.03 -5.19
CA ASP A 381 -9.72 32.18 -4.56
C ASP A 381 -10.77 31.49 -5.42
N ALA A 382 -11.39 30.43 -4.91
CA ALA A 382 -12.55 29.80 -5.51
C ALA A 382 -13.85 30.36 -4.88
N ALA A 383 -14.75 30.84 -5.72
CA ALA A 383 -16.02 31.38 -5.29
C ALA A 383 -17.16 30.91 -6.19
N ASP A 384 -18.38 30.88 -5.63
CA ASP A 384 -19.61 30.54 -6.36
C ASP A 384 -19.62 29.12 -7.00
N LEU A 385 -18.79 28.20 -6.50
CA LEU A 385 -18.86 26.80 -6.91
C LEU A 385 -20.18 26.18 -6.41
N PRO A 386 -20.95 25.52 -7.29
CA PRO A 386 -22.18 24.84 -6.90
C PRO A 386 -21.88 23.69 -5.92
N SER A 387 -22.72 23.53 -4.91
CA SER A 387 -22.64 22.38 -4.00
C SER A 387 -22.73 21.06 -4.77
N PRO A 388 -22.09 19.97 -4.29
CA PRO A 388 -22.24 18.65 -4.90
C PRO A 388 -23.71 18.27 -5.07
N GLN A 389 -24.08 17.69 -6.22
CA GLN A 389 -25.43 17.25 -6.53
C GLN A 389 -25.47 15.73 -6.51
N GLU A 390 -26.32 15.15 -5.66
CA GLU A 390 -26.56 13.71 -5.67
C GLU A 390 -27.45 13.31 -6.86
N VAL A 391 -27.07 12.25 -7.55
CA VAL A 391 -27.84 11.61 -8.62
C VAL A 391 -28.76 10.57 -7.99
N SER A 392 -29.84 11.04 -7.36
CA SER A 392 -30.82 10.21 -6.65
C SER A 392 -31.97 9.72 -7.53
N GLY A 393 -32.86 8.88 -6.97
CA GLY A 393 -34.05 8.32 -7.63
C GLY A 393 -33.77 7.04 -8.41
N GLU A 394 -34.74 6.63 -9.22
CA GLU A 394 -34.74 5.32 -9.90
C GLU A 394 -33.55 5.10 -10.84
N TRP A 395 -33.04 3.87 -10.85
CA TRP A 395 -32.01 3.37 -11.76
C TRP A 395 -32.51 2.13 -12.50
N ASN A 396 -32.37 2.12 -13.82
CA ASN A 396 -32.62 0.92 -14.63
C ASN A 396 -31.35 0.08 -14.69
N LEU A 397 -31.46 -1.16 -14.24
CA LEU A 397 -30.36 -2.12 -14.20
C LEU A 397 -30.66 -3.28 -15.14
N SER A 398 -29.78 -3.57 -16.10
CA SER A 398 -29.91 -4.69 -17.03
C SER A 398 -28.77 -5.69 -16.89
N PHE A 399 -29.06 -6.96 -17.14
CA PHE A 399 -28.15 -8.08 -16.98
C PHE A 399 -27.99 -8.84 -18.31
N PRO A 400 -26.83 -9.47 -18.55
CA PRO A 400 -26.63 -10.33 -19.70
C PRO A 400 -27.57 -11.55 -19.65
N PRO A 401 -28.04 -12.04 -20.81
CA PRO A 401 -28.93 -13.20 -20.87
C PRO A 401 -28.23 -14.48 -20.43
N ASN A 402 -29.02 -15.45 -19.96
CA ASN A 402 -28.58 -16.81 -19.61
C ASN A 402 -27.54 -16.87 -18.45
N TRP A 403 -27.54 -15.88 -17.57
CA TRP A 403 -26.63 -15.80 -16.42
C TRP A 403 -27.35 -15.75 -15.07
N GLY A 404 -28.59 -16.20 -15.04
CA GLY A 404 -29.39 -16.40 -13.82
C GLY A 404 -30.21 -15.20 -13.37
N ALA A 405 -29.81 -13.97 -13.71
CA ALA A 405 -30.56 -12.76 -13.39
C ALA A 405 -31.70 -12.50 -14.44
N PRO A 406 -32.76 -11.77 -14.05
CA PRO A 406 -33.77 -11.31 -15.02
C PRO A 406 -33.12 -10.31 -15.99
N PRO A 407 -33.72 -10.11 -17.21
CA PRO A 407 -33.14 -9.19 -18.20
C PRO A 407 -32.97 -7.77 -17.70
N SER A 408 -33.84 -7.28 -16.82
CA SER A 408 -33.77 -5.98 -16.21
C SER A 408 -34.54 -5.91 -14.89
N VAL A 409 -34.11 -4.99 -14.02
CA VAL A 409 -34.82 -4.58 -12.81
C VAL A 409 -34.73 -3.07 -12.66
N THR A 410 -35.68 -2.46 -11.95
CA THR A 410 -35.62 -1.06 -11.54
C THR A 410 -35.32 -1.00 -10.06
N LEU A 411 -34.35 -0.18 -9.69
CA LEU A 411 -33.99 0.07 -8.31
C LEU A 411 -34.45 1.48 -7.92
N ASP A 412 -35.29 1.62 -6.91
CA ASP A 412 -35.72 2.93 -6.39
C ASP A 412 -34.55 3.75 -5.81
N LYS A 413 -33.54 3.03 -5.32
CA LYS A 413 -32.25 3.56 -4.82
C LYS A 413 -31.16 2.55 -5.05
N LEU A 414 -29.91 3.01 -5.06
CA LEU A 414 -28.74 2.13 -5.10
C LEU A 414 -28.66 1.26 -3.86
N ILE A 415 -28.52 -0.04 -4.06
CA ILE A 415 -28.34 -1.07 -3.03
C ILE A 415 -27.32 -2.09 -3.51
N SER A 416 -26.75 -2.87 -2.60
CA SER A 416 -26.00 -4.06 -3.00
C SER A 416 -26.91 -5.05 -3.73
N TRP A 417 -26.42 -5.67 -4.80
CA TRP A 417 -27.17 -6.77 -5.46
C TRP A 417 -27.49 -7.89 -4.48
N THR A 418 -26.63 -8.09 -3.47
CA THR A 418 -26.83 -9.11 -2.44
C THR A 418 -28.05 -8.87 -1.55
N ASP A 419 -28.55 -7.62 -1.49
CA ASP A 419 -29.75 -7.23 -0.73
C ASP A 419 -31.04 -7.35 -1.56
N HIS A 420 -30.93 -7.64 -2.85
CA HIS A 420 -32.08 -7.74 -3.73
C HIS A 420 -32.91 -9.00 -3.43
N THR A 421 -34.23 -8.92 -3.58
CA THR A 421 -35.16 -10.04 -3.28
C THR A 421 -35.11 -11.15 -4.32
N ASP A 422 -34.83 -10.82 -5.58
CA ASP A 422 -34.66 -11.80 -6.67
C ASP A 422 -33.31 -12.54 -6.51
N ALA A 423 -33.36 -13.87 -6.44
CA ALA A 423 -32.18 -14.71 -6.24
C ALA A 423 -31.19 -14.61 -7.42
N GLY A 424 -31.66 -14.41 -8.63
CA GLY A 424 -30.81 -14.23 -9.80
C GLY A 424 -29.96 -12.97 -9.72
N VAL A 425 -30.50 -11.89 -9.15
CA VAL A 425 -29.77 -10.65 -8.86
C VAL A 425 -28.85 -10.82 -7.65
N ARG A 426 -29.37 -11.39 -6.57
CA ARG A 426 -28.64 -11.59 -5.30
C ARG A 426 -27.32 -12.35 -5.49
N TYR A 427 -27.35 -13.39 -6.30
CA TYR A 427 -26.19 -14.25 -6.57
C TYR A 427 -25.52 -13.94 -7.92
N PHE A 428 -25.82 -12.80 -8.53
CA PHE A 428 -25.22 -12.45 -9.82
C PHE A 428 -23.71 -12.19 -9.68
N SER A 429 -22.96 -12.73 -10.63
CA SER A 429 -21.56 -12.37 -10.87
C SER A 429 -21.34 -12.13 -12.35
N GLY A 430 -20.74 -11.01 -12.67
CA GLY A 430 -20.54 -10.55 -14.04
C GLY A 430 -20.72 -9.04 -14.15
N THR A 431 -20.99 -8.57 -15.36
CA THR A 431 -21.19 -7.15 -15.65
C THR A 431 -22.68 -6.84 -15.78
N ALA A 432 -23.20 -5.93 -14.98
CA ALA A 432 -24.53 -5.37 -15.11
C ALA A 432 -24.45 -3.89 -15.51
N THR A 433 -25.44 -3.43 -16.28
CA THR A 433 -25.48 -2.07 -16.83
C THR A 433 -26.56 -1.25 -16.15
N TYR A 434 -26.15 -0.14 -15.52
CA TYR A 434 -27.01 0.88 -14.98
C TYR A 434 -27.23 1.98 -16.01
N GLU A 435 -28.46 2.37 -16.24
CA GLU A 435 -28.83 3.50 -17.10
C GLU A 435 -29.70 4.49 -16.34
N LYS A 436 -29.41 5.79 -16.53
CA LYS A 436 -30.18 6.87 -15.94
C LYS A 436 -30.09 8.13 -16.79
N GLU A 437 -31.19 8.86 -16.90
CA GLU A 437 -31.18 10.25 -17.36
C GLU A 437 -30.91 11.17 -16.16
N ILE A 438 -29.94 12.08 -16.30
CA ILE A 438 -29.54 13.02 -15.26
C ILE A 438 -29.63 14.46 -15.78
N GLU A 439 -30.10 15.36 -14.93
CA GLU A 439 -30.15 16.79 -15.22
C GLU A 439 -28.89 17.48 -14.73
N ILE A 440 -28.22 18.21 -15.63
CA ILE A 440 -27.04 19.02 -15.32
C ILE A 440 -27.41 20.50 -15.50
N SER A 441 -27.36 21.27 -14.43
CA SER A 441 -27.65 22.72 -14.49
C SER A 441 -26.51 23.49 -15.17
N ALA A 442 -26.85 24.56 -15.88
CA ALA A 442 -25.90 25.33 -16.69
C ALA A 442 -24.78 25.97 -15.86
N ASP A 443 -25.03 26.32 -14.61
CA ASP A 443 -24.05 26.92 -13.68
C ASP A 443 -22.92 25.96 -13.35
N ARG A 444 -23.15 24.63 -13.42
CA ARG A 444 -22.11 23.62 -13.19
C ARG A 444 -21.03 23.58 -14.27
N LEU A 445 -21.37 24.06 -15.47
CA LEU A 445 -20.48 24.13 -16.63
C LEU A 445 -20.06 25.56 -16.97
N ALA A 446 -20.52 26.55 -16.18
CA ALA A 446 -20.21 27.96 -16.42
C ALA A 446 -18.74 28.29 -16.13
N ASN A 447 -18.24 29.36 -16.76
CA ASN A 447 -16.95 29.96 -16.47
C ASN A 447 -15.73 29.01 -16.68
N GLY A 448 -15.85 27.99 -17.56
CA GLY A 448 -14.77 27.03 -17.78
C GLY A 448 -14.60 26.01 -16.66
N ARG A 449 -15.60 25.84 -15.81
CA ARG A 449 -15.60 24.84 -14.75
C ARG A 449 -15.56 23.43 -15.34
N GLU A 450 -14.84 22.59 -14.67
CA GLU A 450 -14.84 21.16 -14.90
C GLU A 450 -16.01 20.50 -14.16
N LEU A 451 -16.60 19.48 -14.77
CA LEU A 451 -17.63 18.66 -14.12
C LEU A 451 -17.09 17.24 -13.89
N TRP A 452 -17.11 16.82 -12.65
CA TRP A 452 -16.66 15.52 -12.21
C TRP A 452 -17.85 14.66 -11.78
N LEU A 453 -17.93 13.44 -12.29
CA LEU A 453 -18.83 12.39 -11.82
C LEU A 453 -18.08 11.52 -10.82
N ASP A 454 -18.59 11.44 -9.61
CA ASP A 454 -18.09 10.55 -8.55
C ASP A 454 -19.16 9.48 -8.30
N LEU A 455 -18.80 8.22 -8.50
CA LEU A 455 -19.69 7.07 -8.32
C LEU A 455 -19.82 6.63 -6.86
N GLY A 456 -19.00 7.21 -5.95
CA GLY A 456 -18.93 6.77 -4.57
C GLY A 456 -18.36 5.35 -4.46
N ALA A 457 -19.08 4.45 -3.79
CA ALA A 457 -18.64 3.07 -3.63
C ALA A 457 -19.09 2.20 -4.81
N VAL A 458 -18.14 1.46 -5.40
CA VAL A 458 -18.35 0.50 -6.48
C VAL A 458 -17.71 -0.84 -6.11
N LYS A 459 -18.39 -1.94 -6.43
CA LYS A 459 -17.93 -3.31 -6.21
C LYS A 459 -18.01 -4.13 -7.51
N ASN A 460 -16.89 -4.21 -8.34
CA ASN A 460 -15.54 -3.74 -8.04
C ASN A 460 -14.98 -2.81 -9.13
N PHE A 461 -15.44 -2.93 -10.38
CA PHE A 461 -15.00 -2.11 -11.52
C PHE A 461 -16.18 -1.38 -12.14
N ALA A 462 -15.96 -0.17 -12.63
CA ALA A 462 -16.98 0.57 -13.35
C ALA A 462 -16.45 1.07 -14.71
N GLU A 463 -17.21 0.83 -15.80
CA GLU A 463 -17.03 1.53 -17.06
C GLU A 463 -18.08 2.64 -17.12
N VAL A 464 -17.65 3.86 -17.44
CA VAL A 464 -18.53 5.04 -17.43
C VAL A 464 -18.68 5.60 -18.82
N SER A 465 -19.92 5.88 -19.24
CA SER A 465 -20.17 6.69 -20.41
C SER A 465 -21.26 7.74 -20.16
N LEU A 466 -21.08 8.93 -20.73
CA LEU A 466 -22.04 10.03 -20.69
C LEU A 466 -22.35 10.49 -22.13
N ASN A 467 -23.62 10.51 -22.50
CA ASN A 467 -24.07 10.89 -23.84
C ASN A 467 -23.39 10.09 -24.97
N GLY A 468 -22.98 8.85 -24.69
CA GLY A 468 -22.29 7.97 -25.65
C GLY A 468 -20.77 8.19 -25.73
N HIS A 469 -20.22 9.13 -24.98
CA HIS A 469 -18.76 9.26 -24.82
C HIS A 469 -18.28 8.31 -23.72
N ASP A 470 -17.32 7.46 -24.05
CA ASP A 470 -16.71 6.49 -23.13
C ASP A 470 -15.53 7.11 -22.38
N PHE A 471 -15.52 7.01 -21.05
CA PHE A 471 -14.48 7.50 -20.17
C PHE A 471 -13.55 6.39 -19.65
N GLY A 472 -13.72 5.15 -20.15
CA GLY A 472 -12.90 4.00 -19.77
C GLY A 472 -13.31 3.35 -18.46
N VAL A 473 -12.38 2.60 -17.88
CA VAL A 473 -12.57 1.74 -16.72
C VAL A 473 -12.02 2.38 -15.46
N LEU A 474 -12.88 2.58 -14.49
CA LEU A 474 -12.50 2.93 -13.11
C LEU A 474 -12.31 1.62 -12.34
N TRP A 475 -11.08 1.28 -11.98
CA TRP A 475 -10.73 -0.03 -11.41
C TRP A 475 -10.31 0.03 -9.94
N LYS A 476 -10.14 1.23 -9.40
CA LYS A 476 -9.80 1.51 -8.00
C LYS A 476 -10.51 2.78 -7.49
N PRO A 477 -10.70 2.95 -6.19
CA PRO A 477 -11.13 4.24 -5.64
C PRO A 477 -10.03 5.33 -5.87
N PRO A 478 -10.45 6.61 -5.99
CA PRO A 478 -11.82 7.07 -6.08
C PRO A 478 -12.44 6.74 -7.44
N PHE A 479 -13.69 6.28 -7.42
CA PHE A 479 -14.42 6.00 -8.65
C PHE A 479 -14.98 7.29 -9.24
N ARG A 480 -14.10 8.20 -9.65
CA ARG A 480 -14.45 9.53 -10.18
C ARG A 480 -13.80 9.77 -11.54
N VAL A 481 -14.48 10.52 -12.37
CA VAL A 481 -14.01 10.85 -13.72
C VAL A 481 -14.47 12.24 -14.13
N ASN A 482 -13.62 12.98 -14.83
CA ASN A 482 -13.95 14.27 -15.43
C ASN A 482 -14.83 14.04 -16.68
N VAL A 483 -16.08 14.45 -16.61
CA VAL A 483 -17.08 14.27 -17.68
C VAL A 483 -17.35 15.54 -18.49
N THR A 484 -16.59 16.60 -18.28
CA THR A 484 -16.77 17.93 -18.90
C THR A 484 -16.90 17.84 -20.42
N ALA A 485 -16.08 17.00 -21.05
CA ALA A 485 -16.04 16.87 -22.52
C ALA A 485 -17.36 16.40 -23.14
N ALA A 486 -18.18 15.65 -22.38
CA ALA A 486 -19.44 15.08 -22.85
C ALA A 486 -20.68 15.67 -22.19
N ALA A 487 -20.49 16.42 -21.09
CA ALA A 487 -21.58 17.01 -20.33
C ALA A 487 -22.21 18.19 -21.09
N LYS A 488 -23.53 18.31 -21.01
CA LYS A 488 -24.29 19.46 -21.53
C LYS A 488 -25.31 19.91 -20.51
N ALA A 489 -25.71 21.18 -20.55
CA ALA A 489 -26.80 21.68 -19.72
C ALA A 489 -28.12 21.01 -20.13
N GLY A 490 -28.94 20.63 -19.14
CA GLY A 490 -30.18 19.88 -19.30
C GLY A 490 -29.98 18.37 -19.19
N ALA A 491 -30.78 17.61 -19.91
CA ALA A 491 -30.82 16.14 -19.86
C ALA A 491 -29.57 15.49 -20.47
N ASN A 492 -28.98 14.54 -19.75
CA ASN A 492 -27.82 13.75 -20.15
C ASN A 492 -28.08 12.27 -19.87
N LYS A 493 -27.69 11.39 -20.80
CA LYS A 493 -27.78 9.93 -20.61
C LYS A 493 -26.51 9.41 -19.96
N LEU A 494 -26.60 8.95 -18.72
CA LEU A 494 -25.52 8.29 -17.97
C LEU A 494 -25.68 6.78 -18.10
N VAL A 495 -24.59 6.08 -18.44
CA VAL A 495 -24.48 4.62 -18.41
C VAL A 495 -23.27 4.23 -17.60
N VAL A 496 -23.48 3.35 -16.60
CA VAL A 496 -22.42 2.79 -15.77
C VAL A 496 -22.51 1.27 -15.82
N LYS A 497 -21.48 0.61 -16.35
CA LYS A 497 -21.38 -0.86 -16.29
C LYS A 497 -20.53 -1.24 -15.10
N VAL A 498 -21.07 -2.07 -14.22
CA VAL A 498 -20.38 -2.53 -13.02
C VAL A 498 -20.11 -4.02 -13.12
N THR A 499 -18.86 -4.40 -12.90
CA THR A 499 -18.41 -5.80 -12.86
C THR A 499 -17.98 -6.14 -11.44
N ASN A 500 -18.59 -7.20 -10.88
CA ASN A 500 -18.24 -7.72 -9.56
C ASN A 500 -17.35 -8.99 -9.65
N LEU A 501 -17.12 -9.64 -8.50
CA LEU A 501 -16.29 -10.84 -8.36
C LEU A 501 -17.15 -12.13 -8.45
N TRP A 502 -16.50 -13.28 -8.71
CA TRP A 502 -17.12 -14.60 -8.86
C TRP A 502 -17.78 -15.22 -7.61
N PRO A 503 -17.37 -14.94 -6.34
CA PRO A 503 -17.86 -15.66 -5.17
C PRO A 503 -19.36 -15.77 -5.05
N ASN A 504 -20.10 -14.69 -5.30
CA ASN A 504 -21.56 -14.70 -5.14
C ASN A 504 -22.26 -15.69 -6.06
N ARG A 505 -21.77 -15.84 -7.31
CA ARG A 505 -22.33 -16.85 -8.21
C ARG A 505 -21.99 -18.27 -7.75
N LEU A 506 -20.77 -18.52 -7.28
CA LEU A 506 -20.38 -19.81 -6.75
C LEU A 506 -21.24 -20.20 -5.54
N ILE A 507 -21.46 -19.25 -4.62
CA ILE A 507 -22.36 -19.45 -3.46
C ILE A 507 -23.81 -19.67 -3.89
N GLY A 508 -24.25 -18.96 -4.94
CA GLY A 508 -25.58 -19.14 -5.53
C GLY A 508 -25.76 -20.53 -6.13
N ASP A 509 -24.74 -21.08 -6.76
CA ASP A 509 -24.80 -22.44 -7.32
C ASP A 509 -24.83 -23.51 -6.20
N GLU A 510 -24.26 -23.23 -5.02
CA GLU A 510 -24.38 -24.10 -3.85
C GLU A 510 -25.81 -24.17 -3.27
N GLN A 511 -26.74 -23.27 -3.67
CA GLN A 511 -28.15 -23.39 -3.33
C GLN A 511 -28.86 -24.50 -4.14
N LEU A 512 -28.24 -24.96 -5.24
CA LEU A 512 -28.75 -26.00 -6.13
C LEU A 512 -28.15 -27.36 -5.78
N PRO A 513 -28.80 -28.48 -6.18
CA PRO A 513 -28.23 -29.80 -5.95
C PRO A 513 -26.83 -29.95 -6.56
N PRO A 514 -25.94 -30.75 -5.93
CA PRO A 514 -24.61 -30.97 -6.48
C PRO A 514 -24.67 -31.66 -7.84
N ASP A 515 -23.79 -31.27 -8.74
CA ASP A 515 -23.63 -31.84 -10.10
C ASP A 515 -22.26 -32.52 -10.29
N VAL A 516 -21.46 -32.56 -9.22
CA VAL A 516 -20.16 -33.23 -9.13
C VAL A 516 -20.01 -33.91 -7.78
N GLU A 517 -19.07 -34.87 -7.70
CA GLU A 517 -18.67 -35.49 -6.44
C GLU A 517 -17.33 -34.91 -5.97
N TRP A 518 -17.24 -34.65 -4.66
CA TRP A 518 -16.06 -34.13 -4.00
C TRP A 518 -15.32 -35.21 -3.19
N ASN A 519 -13.99 -35.13 -3.16
CA ASN A 519 -13.12 -35.84 -2.21
C ASN A 519 -12.49 -34.79 -1.28
N GLY A 520 -13.17 -34.51 -0.16
CA GLY A 520 -12.86 -33.32 0.65
C GLY A 520 -13.22 -32.03 -0.12
N LYS A 521 -12.22 -31.21 -0.41
CA LYS A 521 -12.38 -30.00 -1.22
C LYS A 521 -12.02 -30.18 -2.71
N GLU A 522 -11.42 -31.29 -3.08
CA GLU A 522 -10.99 -31.56 -4.45
C GLU A 522 -12.05 -32.30 -5.27
N LEU A 523 -12.10 -32.02 -6.55
CA LEU A 523 -12.98 -32.71 -7.49
C LEU A 523 -12.57 -34.19 -7.56
N LYS A 524 -13.50 -35.11 -7.30
CA LYS A 524 -13.26 -36.55 -7.32
C LYS A 524 -13.03 -37.08 -8.74
N ALA A 525 -13.80 -36.59 -9.71
CA ALA A 525 -13.68 -36.93 -11.13
C ALA A 525 -14.33 -35.85 -11.99
N TRP A 526 -13.85 -35.68 -13.21
CA TRP A 526 -14.45 -34.80 -14.20
C TRP A 526 -15.85 -35.30 -14.57
N PRO A 527 -16.91 -34.48 -14.44
CA PRO A 527 -18.27 -34.92 -14.70
C PRO A 527 -18.52 -35.10 -16.21
N GLN A 528 -19.29 -36.13 -16.56
CA GLN A 528 -19.51 -36.47 -17.97
C GLN A 528 -20.24 -35.38 -18.76
N TRP A 529 -21.15 -34.63 -18.11
CA TRP A 529 -21.83 -33.53 -18.74
C TRP A 529 -20.87 -32.42 -19.22
N LEU A 530 -19.83 -32.14 -18.46
CA LEU A 530 -18.83 -31.15 -18.84
C LEU A 530 -17.93 -31.65 -19.96
N LEU A 531 -17.51 -32.93 -19.93
CA LEU A 531 -16.74 -33.56 -21.00
C LEU A 531 -17.50 -33.62 -22.32
N ASP A 532 -18.83 -33.76 -22.25
CA ASP A 532 -19.72 -33.72 -23.40
C ASP A 532 -20.03 -32.29 -23.88
N GLY A 533 -19.53 -31.24 -23.22
CA GLY A 533 -19.84 -29.84 -23.52
C GLY A 533 -21.32 -29.46 -23.27
N LYS A 534 -21.99 -30.16 -22.36
CA LYS A 534 -23.39 -29.91 -21.98
C LYS A 534 -23.46 -29.00 -20.74
N PRO A 535 -24.57 -28.27 -20.55
CA PRO A 535 -24.81 -27.53 -19.32
C PRO A 535 -24.96 -28.48 -18.12
N SER A 536 -24.76 -27.95 -16.92
CA SER A 536 -25.01 -28.68 -15.68
C SER A 536 -26.43 -29.23 -15.61
N PRO A 537 -26.61 -30.52 -15.24
CA PRO A 537 -27.95 -31.13 -15.15
C PRO A 537 -28.79 -30.59 -13.99
N THR A 538 -28.19 -29.88 -13.04
CA THR A 538 -28.84 -29.30 -11.87
C THR A 538 -29.14 -27.82 -12.02
N GLY A 539 -28.76 -27.20 -13.15
CA GLY A 539 -28.98 -25.79 -13.43
C GLY A 539 -27.91 -24.86 -12.83
N ARG A 540 -26.82 -25.40 -12.31
CA ARG A 540 -25.66 -24.60 -11.91
C ARG A 540 -25.06 -23.90 -13.11
N LEU A 541 -24.60 -22.67 -12.94
CA LEU A 541 -24.06 -21.84 -14.04
C LEU A 541 -22.54 -21.88 -14.11
N THR A 542 -21.87 -22.24 -13.00
CA THR A 542 -20.41 -22.27 -12.90
C THR A 542 -19.91 -23.70 -12.66
N PHE A 543 -18.63 -23.90 -12.96
CA PHE A 543 -17.90 -25.13 -12.63
C PHE A 543 -16.57 -24.78 -11.97
N THR A 544 -16.21 -25.51 -10.91
CA THR A 544 -14.90 -25.40 -10.25
C THR A 544 -14.34 -26.78 -9.97
N THR A 545 -13.01 -26.88 -9.89
CA THR A 545 -12.29 -28.11 -9.50
C THR A 545 -11.98 -28.18 -8.02
N TRP A 546 -12.34 -27.12 -7.29
CA TRP A 546 -12.15 -27.00 -5.86
C TRP A 546 -13.42 -26.47 -5.20
N HIS A 547 -13.86 -27.08 -4.09
CA HIS A 547 -15.05 -26.69 -3.35
C HIS A 547 -14.71 -25.48 -2.44
N HIS A 548 -14.83 -24.27 -3.00
CA HIS A 548 -14.44 -23.02 -2.34
C HIS A 548 -15.45 -22.59 -1.27
N TYR A 549 -16.73 -22.70 -1.56
CA TYR A 549 -17.83 -22.12 -0.78
C TYR A 549 -18.89 -23.16 -0.47
N THR A 550 -19.71 -22.84 0.53
CA THR A 550 -20.94 -23.56 0.87
C THR A 550 -22.14 -22.64 0.65
N LYS A 551 -23.34 -23.19 0.69
CA LYS A 551 -24.60 -22.42 0.59
C LYS A 551 -24.75 -21.33 1.68
N ASP A 552 -24.07 -21.48 2.81
CA ASP A 552 -24.12 -20.59 3.98
C ASP A 552 -22.92 -19.62 4.04
N SER A 553 -22.04 -19.65 3.05
CA SER A 553 -20.93 -18.70 2.96
C SER A 553 -21.45 -17.26 2.79
N PRO A 554 -20.81 -16.27 3.42
CA PRO A 554 -21.23 -14.87 3.33
C PRO A 554 -21.10 -14.35 1.88
N LEU A 555 -22.11 -13.59 1.45
CA LEU A 555 -22.04 -12.89 0.16
C LEU A 555 -21.19 -11.65 0.24
N LEU A 556 -20.49 -11.34 -0.84
CA LEU A 556 -19.72 -10.09 -0.99
C LEU A 556 -20.62 -8.99 -1.55
N GLU A 557 -20.58 -7.81 -0.97
CA GLU A 557 -21.25 -6.63 -1.53
C GLU A 557 -20.94 -6.49 -3.02
N SER A 558 -21.93 -6.13 -3.82
CA SER A 558 -21.81 -6.10 -5.28
C SER A 558 -22.66 -4.99 -5.89
N GLY A 559 -22.14 -4.39 -6.96
CA GLY A 559 -22.85 -3.38 -7.73
C GLY A 559 -22.39 -1.95 -7.47
N LEU A 560 -23.17 -1.00 -7.96
CA LEU A 560 -23.02 0.43 -7.70
C LEU A 560 -23.74 0.76 -6.40
N LEU A 561 -22.98 1.14 -5.37
CA LEU A 561 -23.52 1.41 -4.04
C LEU A 561 -23.72 2.92 -3.81
N GLY A 562 -22.96 3.77 -4.53
CA GLY A 562 -23.04 5.22 -4.44
C GLY A 562 -22.47 5.80 -3.14
N PRO A 563 -22.89 7.02 -2.73
CA PRO A 563 -23.76 7.91 -3.48
C PRO A 563 -23.09 8.40 -4.78
N VAL A 564 -23.83 8.43 -5.88
CA VAL A 564 -23.36 9.03 -7.14
C VAL A 564 -23.58 10.53 -7.08
N THR A 565 -22.51 11.31 -7.31
CA THR A 565 -22.57 12.77 -7.23
C THR A 565 -21.94 13.46 -8.43
N LEU A 566 -22.45 14.64 -8.76
CA LEU A 566 -21.84 15.59 -9.68
C LEU A 566 -21.17 16.71 -8.88
N ARG A 567 -19.88 16.95 -9.13
CA ARG A 567 -19.09 17.99 -8.48
C ARG A 567 -18.49 18.90 -9.55
N SER A 568 -18.63 20.21 -9.37
CA SER A 568 -17.91 21.17 -10.19
C SER A 568 -16.55 21.49 -9.57
N ALA A 569 -15.56 21.67 -10.41
CA ALA A 569 -14.23 22.14 -10.01
C ALA A 569 -13.85 23.38 -10.82
N GLU A 570 -12.99 24.22 -10.25
CA GLU A 570 -12.42 25.39 -10.91
C GLU A 570 -10.89 25.35 -10.78
N THR A 571 -10.20 25.45 -11.93
CA THR A 571 -8.74 25.54 -11.96
C THR A 571 -8.33 27.01 -12.05
N ILE A 572 -7.59 27.49 -11.06
CA ILE A 572 -7.26 28.90 -10.83
C ILE A 572 -5.75 29.06 -10.85
N THR A 573 -5.22 29.95 -11.68
CA THR A 573 -3.80 30.33 -11.60
C THR A 573 -3.59 31.18 -10.35
N ALA A 574 -2.70 30.75 -9.46
CA ALA A 574 -2.36 31.50 -8.26
C ALA A 574 -1.55 32.75 -8.59
N LYS A 575 -1.92 33.90 -8.03
CA LYS A 575 -1.32 35.22 -8.32
C LYS A 575 -0.91 35.95 -7.06
#